data_88fc950fa7b4a00df1236d7ec9a81503
#
_entry.id   88fc950fa7b4a00df1236d7ec9a81503
#
_cell.length_a   1.000
_cell.length_b   1.000
_cell.length_c   1.000
_cell.angle_alpha   90.00
_cell.angle_beta   90.00
_cell.angle_gamma   90.00
#
_symmetry.space_group_name_H-M   'P 1'
#
loop_
_entity.id
_entity.type
_entity.pdbx_description
1 polymer ?
#
loop_
_entity_poly.entity_id
_entity_poly.type
_entity_poly.pdbx_seq_one_letter_code
_entity_poly.pdbx_strand_id
1 'polypeptide(L)'
;MEKHNFVTIADLSKEKIMYLLEMAQEFEKHPNRELLKGKVVTTLFFEPSTRTQLSFQTAANRLGARVIGFSDAKTSSTTKGETLKDTILMVSNYADVIAMRHFIEGAAQYASEVAPVPIVNAGDGAHMHPSQCLLDLYSIYKTQGTLENLNIYLVGDLKYGRTVHSLITAMRHFNPTFHFIAPKELAMPEEYKLYCKEHNIKYVEHEDFNEDVIAGADILYMTRVQKERFSDLMEYERVKNVYILKRDMLCKAKENMKIMHPLPRVNEIAYDVDDDPHAYYIQQAQNGLYAREAIFCHCLGISLDDVKNDKTIIE
;
A
#
# COMPACT_ATOMS: atom_id res chain seq x y z
N MET A 1 0.80 -10.72 26.07
CA MET A 1 0.86 -9.46 25.27
C MET A 1 -0.39 -9.41 24.40
N GLU A 2 -1.03 -8.27 24.35
CA GLU A 2 -2.16 -8.06 23.46
C GLU A 2 -1.67 -8.16 22.01
N LYS A 3 -2.39 -8.92 21.18
CA LYS A 3 -2.02 -9.20 19.81
C LYS A 3 -2.52 -8.06 18.91
N HIS A 4 -1.62 -7.36 18.25
CA HIS A 4 -1.97 -6.26 17.35
C HIS A 4 -1.81 -6.71 15.89
N ASN A 5 -2.93 -7.05 15.24
CA ASN A 5 -2.93 -7.37 13.81
C ASN A 5 -2.90 -6.09 12.95
N PHE A 6 -2.39 -6.21 11.73
CA PHE A 6 -2.47 -5.16 10.71
C PHE A 6 -3.10 -5.72 9.44
N VAL A 7 -4.40 -5.97 9.47
CA VAL A 7 -5.13 -6.67 8.38
C VAL A 7 -6.02 -5.76 7.54
N THR A 8 -6.41 -4.60 8.07
CA THR A 8 -7.20 -3.58 7.37
C THR A 8 -6.74 -2.19 7.74
N ILE A 9 -6.93 -1.23 6.83
CA ILE A 9 -6.71 0.20 7.10
C ILE A 9 -8.00 0.87 7.57
N ALA A 10 -9.15 0.26 7.30
CA ALA A 10 -10.45 0.84 7.59
C ALA A 10 -10.71 1.04 9.09
N ASP A 11 -10.14 0.18 9.94
CA ASP A 11 -10.35 0.22 11.39
C ASP A 11 -9.41 1.18 12.12
N LEU A 12 -8.47 1.80 11.40
CA LEU A 12 -7.52 2.71 12.03
C LEU A 12 -8.16 4.09 12.25
N SER A 13 -8.01 4.63 13.45
CA SER A 13 -8.33 6.03 13.73
C SER A 13 -7.29 6.97 13.12
N LYS A 14 -7.64 8.25 13.00
CA LYS A 14 -6.72 9.30 12.56
C LYS A 14 -5.42 9.32 13.38
N GLU A 15 -5.57 9.26 14.70
CA GLU A 15 -4.47 9.27 15.65
C GLU A 15 -3.55 8.07 15.43
N LYS A 16 -4.13 6.88 15.16
CA LYS A 16 -3.35 5.67 14.92
C LYS A 16 -2.61 5.72 13.59
N ILE A 17 -3.24 6.27 12.55
CA ILE A 17 -2.55 6.51 11.27
C ILE A 17 -1.37 7.45 11.51
N MET A 18 -1.59 8.63 12.10
CA MET A 18 -0.52 9.60 12.35
C MET A 18 0.60 9.03 13.22
N TYR A 19 0.27 8.23 14.25
CA TYR A 19 1.23 7.52 15.08
C TYR A 19 2.14 6.58 14.27
N LEU A 20 1.57 5.81 13.33
CA LEU A 20 2.35 4.92 12.47
C LEU A 20 3.20 5.70 11.45
N LEU A 21 2.70 6.83 10.95
CA LEU A 21 3.48 7.70 10.06
C LEU A 21 4.67 8.34 10.78
N GLU A 22 4.48 8.79 12.02
CA GLU A 22 5.56 9.32 12.85
C GLU A 22 6.62 8.25 13.13
N MET A 23 6.18 7.02 13.43
CA MET A 23 7.10 5.89 13.61
C MET A 23 7.88 5.58 12.32
N ALA A 24 7.23 5.61 11.15
CA ALA A 24 7.90 5.44 9.87
C ALA A 24 8.93 6.55 9.60
N GLN A 25 8.65 7.78 10.02
CA GLN A 25 9.58 8.90 9.91
C GLN A 25 10.83 8.68 10.77
N GLU A 26 10.71 8.10 11.97
CA GLU A 26 11.86 7.75 12.80
C GLU A 26 12.73 6.65 12.15
N PHE A 27 12.10 5.68 11.48
CA PHE A 27 12.84 4.66 10.71
C PHE A 27 13.50 5.23 9.46
N GLU A 28 12.95 6.25 8.83
CA GLU A 28 13.63 6.92 7.72
C GLU A 28 14.92 7.62 8.16
N LYS A 29 14.92 8.23 9.35
CA LYS A 29 16.13 8.89 9.91
C LYS A 29 17.22 7.87 10.24
N HIS A 30 16.84 6.73 10.81
CA HIS A 30 17.74 5.69 11.29
C HIS A 30 17.16 4.30 10.99
N PRO A 31 17.34 3.77 9.75
CA PRO A 31 16.63 2.58 9.29
C PRO A 31 17.18 1.25 9.83
N ASN A 32 18.45 1.21 10.28
CA ASN A 32 19.06 -0.03 10.76
C ASN A 32 19.09 -0.04 12.29
N ARG A 33 18.37 -0.97 12.91
CA ARG A 33 18.19 -1.09 14.36
C ARG A 33 18.07 -2.56 14.77
N GLU A 34 18.27 -2.88 16.04
CA GLU A 34 18.10 -4.24 16.56
C GLU A 34 16.81 -4.42 17.40
N LEU A 35 15.77 -3.61 17.15
CA LEU A 35 14.50 -3.64 17.90
C LEU A 35 13.80 -5.01 17.87
N LEU A 36 14.00 -5.79 16.81
CA LEU A 36 13.46 -7.15 16.68
C LEU A 36 14.52 -8.23 16.81
N LYS A 37 15.65 -7.94 17.46
CA LYS A 37 16.70 -8.94 17.71
C LYS A 37 16.14 -10.14 18.48
N GLY A 38 16.39 -11.33 17.95
CA GLY A 38 15.89 -12.58 18.53
C GLY A 38 14.49 -12.98 18.07
N LYS A 39 13.76 -12.09 17.38
CA LYS A 39 12.44 -12.38 16.79
C LYS A 39 12.55 -13.05 15.43
N VAL A 40 11.51 -13.77 15.06
CA VAL A 40 11.35 -14.41 13.74
C VAL A 40 10.14 -13.79 13.04
N VAL A 41 10.38 -13.17 11.90
CA VAL A 41 9.33 -12.68 10.98
C VAL A 41 9.14 -13.70 9.87
N THR A 42 7.91 -14.09 9.60
CA THR A 42 7.59 -15.00 8.50
C THR A 42 6.87 -14.26 7.38
N THR A 43 7.30 -14.50 6.13
CA THR A 43 6.65 -13.97 4.93
C THR A 43 6.03 -15.11 4.13
N LEU A 44 4.68 -15.19 4.08
CA LEU A 44 3.93 -16.21 3.35
C LEU A 44 3.26 -15.62 2.12
N PHE A 45 3.85 -15.80 0.96
CA PHE A 45 3.34 -15.27 -0.30
C PHE A 45 2.69 -16.38 -1.14
N PHE A 46 1.37 -16.58 -0.93
CA PHE A 46 0.55 -17.51 -1.73
C PHE A 46 0.26 -16.96 -3.12
N GLU A 47 0.35 -15.64 -3.30
CA GLU A 47 0.33 -14.96 -4.59
C GLU A 47 1.67 -14.24 -4.79
N PRO A 48 2.39 -14.46 -5.90
CA PRO A 48 3.70 -13.86 -6.12
C PRO A 48 3.68 -12.32 -6.10
N SER A 49 4.64 -11.72 -5.42
CA SER A 49 4.86 -10.27 -5.42
C SER A 49 6.27 -9.93 -4.98
N THR A 50 7.18 -9.81 -5.93
CA THR A 50 8.61 -9.60 -5.68
C THR A 50 8.89 -8.36 -4.81
N ARG A 51 8.35 -7.20 -5.18
CA ARG A 51 8.59 -5.95 -4.43
C ARG A 51 8.06 -6.01 -3.01
N THR A 52 6.82 -6.43 -2.84
CA THR A 52 6.18 -6.48 -1.51
C THR A 52 6.93 -7.45 -0.60
N GLN A 53 7.28 -8.63 -1.10
CA GLN A 53 8.02 -9.62 -0.34
C GLN A 53 9.40 -9.12 0.07
N LEU A 54 10.21 -8.68 -0.89
CA LEU A 54 11.55 -8.16 -0.62
C LEU A 54 11.52 -6.98 0.35
N SER A 55 10.52 -6.10 0.23
CA SER A 55 10.38 -4.96 1.13
C SER A 55 10.04 -5.39 2.56
N PHE A 56 9.13 -6.37 2.77
CA PHE A 56 8.86 -6.92 4.10
C PHE A 56 10.09 -7.62 4.69
N GLN A 57 10.80 -8.41 3.89
CA GLN A 57 12.01 -9.09 4.32
C GLN A 57 13.12 -8.10 4.68
N THR A 58 13.30 -7.04 3.87
CA THR A 58 14.28 -5.98 4.15
C THR A 58 13.93 -5.23 5.42
N ALA A 59 12.66 -4.84 5.61
CA ALA A 59 12.23 -4.16 6.83
C ALA A 59 12.49 -5.01 8.09
N ALA A 60 12.17 -6.31 8.04
CA ALA A 60 12.46 -7.24 9.14
C ALA A 60 13.96 -7.37 9.43
N ASN A 61 14.79 -7.50 8.38
CA ASN A 61 16.26 -7.58 8.53
C ASN A 61 16.85 -6.29 9.08
N ARG A 62 16.36 -5.12 8.67
CA ARG A 62 16.81 -3.82 9.21
C ARG A 62 16.50 -3.66 10.71
N LEU A 63 15.44 -4.30 11.17
CA LEU A 63 15.08 -4.35 12.59
C LEU A 63 15.81 -5.47 13.38
N GLY A 64 16.74 -6.19 12.75
CA GLY A 64 17.51 -7.26 13.40
C GLY A 64 16.76 -8.59 13.56
N ALA A 65 15.59 -8.76 12.93
CA ALA A 65 14.85 -10.01 12.97
C ALA A 65 15.46 -11.07 12.05
N ARG A 66 15.19 -12.35 12.34
CA ARG A 66 15.41 -13.45 11.40
C ARG A 66 14.18 -13.58 10.49
N VAL A 67 14.40 -13.90 9.22
CA VAL A 67 13.33 -14.00 8.23
C VAL A 67 13.24 -15.41 7.67
N ILE A 68 12.03 -15.98 7.68
CA ILE A 68 11.71 -17.25 7.02
C ILE A 68 10.46 -17.08 6.16
N GLY A 69 10.13 -18.02 5.31
CA GLY A 69 8.90 -18.02 4.53
C GLY A 69 9.05 -18.59 3.12
N PHE A 70 8.03 -18.39 2.29
CA PHE A 70 8.01 -18.79 0.90
C PHE A 70 7.46 -17.69 -0.02
N SER A 71 7.79 -17.77 -1.30
CA SER A 71 7.43 -16.80 -2.35
C SER A 71 6.34 -17.28 -3.31
N ASP A 72 6.02 -18.57 -3.26
CA ASP A 72 5.01 -19.21 -4.11
C ASP A 72 4.37 -20.39 -3.35
N ALA A 73 3.04 -20.42 -3.33
CA ALA A 73 2.27 -21.51 -2.73
C ALA A 73 2.63 -22.88 -3.32
N LYS A 74 3.05 -22.93 -4.59
CA LYS A 74 3.48 -24.17 -5.27
C LYS A 74 4.67 -24.86 -4.61
N THR A 75 5.45 -24.12 -3.83
CA THR A 75 6.61 -24.66 -3.09
C THR A 75 6.27 -25.04 -1.64
N SER A 76 5.00 -24.93 -1.25
CA SER A 76 4.53 -25.19 0.11
C SER A 76 3.66 -26.45 0.20
N SER A 77 3.31 -26.87 1.42
CA SER A 77 2.44 -28.02 1.70
C SER A 77 1.00 -27.84 1.20
N THR A 78 0.60 -26.61 0.80
CA THR A 78 -0.73 -26.38 0.20
C THR A 78 -0.94 -27.19 -1.08
N THR A 79 0.12 -27.53 -1.80
CA THR A 79 0.06 -28.42 -2.97
C THR A 79 -0.34 -29.86 -2.61
N LYS A 80 -0.22 -30.23 -1.35
CA LYS A 80 -0.64 -31.54 -0.82
C LYS A 80 -2.04 -31.51 -0.20
N GLY A 81 -2.75 -30.35 -0.29
CA GLY A 81 -4.09 -30.18 0.26
C GLY A 81 -4.13 -29.65 1.70
N GLU A 82 -3.00 -29.11 2.24
CA GLU A 82 -3.00 -28.45 3.55
C GLU A 82 -3.88 -27.22 3.53
N THR A 83 -4.71 -27.06 4.55
CA THR A 83 -5.63 -25.93 4.66
C THR A 83 -4.87 -24.64 5.08
N LEU A 84 -5.43 -23.48 4.76
CA LEU A 84 -4.86 -22.20 5.24
C LEU A 84 -4.77 -22.17 6.76
N LYS A 85 -5.78 -22.71 7.46
CA LYS A 85 -5.81 -22.79 8.92
C LYS A 85 -4.61 -23.58 9.46
N ASP A 86 -4.37 -24.77 8.91
CA ASP A 86 -3.28 -25.63 9.37
C ASP A 86 -1.93 -24.99 9.08
N THR A 87 -1.74 -24.41 7.88
CA THR A 87 -0.53 -23.67 7.53
C THR A 87 -0.27 -22.54 8.54
N ILE A 88 -1.29 -21.72 8.86
CA ILE A 88 -1.15 -20.60 9.79
C ILE A 88 -0.83 -21.06 11.21
N LEU A 89 -1.51 -22.09 11.70
CA LEU A 89 -1.25 -22.64 13.04
C LEU A 89 0.15 -23.25 13.13
N MET A 90 0.58 -24.01 12.11
CA MET A 90 1.92 -24.59 12.08
C MET A 90 3.01 -23.52 12.04
N VAL A 91 2.89 -22.52 11.15
CA VAL A 91 3.87 -21.44 11.02
C VAL A 91 3.92 -20.57 12.28
N SER A 92 2.80 -20.40 12.98
CA SER A 92 2.75 -19.66 14.25
C SER A 92 3.64 -20.27 15.35
N ASN A 93 4.02 -21.56 15.25
CA ASN A 93 4.99 -22.15 16.17
C ASN A 93 6.45 -21.72 15.87
N TYR A 94 6.70 -21.14 14.69
CA TYR A 94 8.03 -20.78 14.23
C TYR A 94 8.26 -19.25 14.16
N ALA A 95 7.19 -18.47 14.28
CA ALA A 95 7.20 -17.04 14.02
C ALA A 95 6.65 -16.21 15.19
N ASP A 96 7.18 -15.02 15.37
CA ASP A 96 6.62 -14.00 16.27
C ASP A 96 5.57 -13.12 15.57
N VAL A 97 5.65 -12.98 14.24
CA VAL A 97 4.70 -12.26 13.38
C VAL A 97 4.70 -12.84 11.98
N ILE A 98 3.55 -12.86 11.32
CA ILE A 98 3.38 -13.39 9.96
C ILE A 98 2.89 -12.28 9.04
N ALA A 99 3.68 -11.91 8.01
CA ALA A 99 3.22 -11.10 6.89
C ALA A 99 2.78 -12.02 5.76
N MET A 100 1.51 -11.95 5.37
CA MET A 100 0.96 -12.84 4.36
C MET A 100 0.32 -12.11 3.19
N ARG A 101 0.50 -12.66 1.99
CA ARG A 101 -0.20 -12.27 0.78
C ARG A 101 -0.95 -13.45 0.21
N HIS A 102 -2.23 -13.29 -0.10
CA HIS A 102 -3.09 -14.36 -0.57
C HIS A 102 -3.95 -13.93 -1.75
N PHE A 103 -4.31 -14.87 -2.65
CA PHE A 103 -5.17 -14.60 -3.80
C PHE A 103 -6.68 -14.58 -3.44
N ILE A 104 -7.07 -15.13 -2.28
CA ILE A 104 -8.46 -15.12 -1.78
C ILE A 104 -8.67 -13.89 -0.91
N GLU A 105 -9.75 -13.16 -1.16
CA GLU A 105 -10.22 -12.05 -0.34
C GLU A 105 -10.61 -12.50 1.06
N GLY A 106 -10.26 -11.71 2.08
CA GLY A 106 -10.53 -12.05 3.48
C GLY A 106 -9.58 -13.10 4.08
N ALA A 107 -8.65 -13.67 3.30
CA ALA A 107 -7.72 -14.68 3.82
C ALA A 107 -6.84 -14.19 4.97
N ALA A 108 -6.40 -12.91 4.92
CA ALA A 108 -5.61 -12.31 5.99
C ALA A 108 -6.45 -12.06 7.25
N GLN A 109 -7.71 -11.67 7.09
CA GLN A 109 -8.66 -11.53 8.20
C GLN A 109 -8.89 -12.90 8.87
N TYR A 110 -9.22 -13.91 8.10
CA TYR A 110 -9.38 -15.28 8.64
C TYR A 110 -8.11 -15.77 9.34
N ALA A 111 -6.94 -15.56 8.73
CA ALA A 111 -5.67 -15.92 9.37
C ALA A 111 -5.50 -15.19 10.71
N SER A 112 -5.91 -13.94 10.80
CA SER A 112 -5.82 -13.17 12.04
C SER A 112 -6.72 -13.70 13.16
N GLU A 113 -7.81 -14.34 12.85
CA GLU A 113 -8.73 -14.94 13.81
C GLU A 113 -8.19 -16.27 14.38
N VAL A 114 -7.47 -17.05 13.56
CA VAL A 114 -6.97 -18.37 13.96
C VAL A 114 -5.53 -18.38 14.47
N ALA A 115 -4.69 -17.41 14.04
CA ALA A 115 -3.30 -17.35 14.43
C ALA A 115 -3.12 -16.93 15.90
N PRO A 116 -2.26 -17.57 16.70
CA PRO A 116 -1.86 -17.07 18.02
C PRO A 116 -0.88 -15.90 17.97
N VAL A 117 -0.25 -15.65 16.82
CA VAL A 117 0.69 -14.55 16.58
C VAL A 117 0.06 -13.46 15.70
N PRO A 118 0.59 -12.20 15.71
CA PRO A 118 0.09 -11.14 14.84
C PRO A 118 0.16 -11.48 13.35
N ILE A 119 -0.87 -11.04 12.61
CA ILE A 119 -0.93 -11.14 11.15
C ILE A 119 -0.85 -9.75 10.53
N VAL A 120 -0.04 -9.65 9.48
CA VAL A 120 0.09 -8.46 8.62
C VAL A 120 -0.42 -8.82 7.22
N ASN A 121 -1.41 -8.08 6.73
CA ASN A 121 -1.94 -8.23 5.39
C ASN A 121 -1.02 -7.52 4.36
N ALA A 122 -0.30 -8.32 3.57
CA ALA A 122 0.53 -7.86 2.44
C ALA A 122 -0.22 -7.85 1.09
N GLY A 123 -1.56 -7.92 1.14
CA GLY A 123 -2.50 -7.92 0.01
C GLY A 123 -3.31 -9.21 -0.07
N ASP A 124 -4.63 -9.09 -0.12
CA ASP A 124 -5.56 -10.22 -0.24
C ASP A 124 -6.53 -10.02 -1.42
N GLY A 125 -6.36 -10.81 -2.44
CA GLY A 125 -7.19 -10.80 -3.65
C GLY A 125 -7.31 -9.42 -4.30
N ALA A 126 -8.53 -9.01 -4.65
CA ALA A 126 -8.86 -7.68 -5.13
C ALA A 126 -9.31 -6.73 -4.00
N HIS A 127 -9.39 -7.21 -2.76
CA HIS A 127 -10.03 -6.51 -1.66
C HIS A 127 -9.15 -5.39 -1.07
N MET A 128 -8.03 -5.70 -0.40
CA MET A 128 -7.24 -4.69 0.32
C MET A 128 -5.73 -4.88 0.17
N HIS A 129 -5.01 -3.77 0.35
CA HIS A 129 -3.56 -3.77 0.52
C HIS A 129 -3.14 -2.74 1.58
N PRO A 130 -3.44 -2.99 2.88
CA PRO A 130 -3.27 -1.97 3.93
C PRO A 130 -1.83 -1.49 4.07
N SER A 131 -0.83 -2.35 3.88
CA SER A 131 0.57 -1.94 3.93
C SER A 131 0.99 -1.05 2.74
N GLN A 132 0.33 -1.17 1.57
CA GLN A 132 0.48 -0.22 0.47
C GLN A 132 -0.17 1.10 0.84
N CYS A 133 -1.38 1.07 1.37
CA CYS A 133 -2.07 2.28 1.79
C CYS A 133 -1.25 3.08 2.82
N LEU A 134 -0.66 2.43 3.82
CA LEU A 134 0.16 3.11 4.83
C LEU A 134 1.40 3.78 4.21
N LEU A 135 2.10 3.12 3.27
CA LEU A 135 3.24 3.72 2.58
C LEU A 135 2.82 4.87 1.66
N ASP A 136 1.62 4.80 1.06
CA ASP A 136 1.07 5.89 0.24
C ASP A 136 0.77 7.10 1.13
N LEU A 137 0.11 6.90 2.27
CA LEU A 137 -0.13 7.96 3.27
C LEU A 137 1.18 8.57 3.77
N TYR A 138 2.19 7.75 4.05
CA TYR A 138 3.51 8.24 4.45
C TYR A 138 4.15 9.08 3.35
N SER A 139 4.08 8.63 2.09
CA SER A 139 4.62 9.35 0.94
C SER A 139 3.91 10.69 0.70
N ILE A 140 2.58 10.71 0.85
CA ILE A 140 1.77 11.93 0.77
C ILE A 140 2.17 12.89 1.91
N TYR A 141 2.16 12.41 3.15
CA TYR A 141 2.53 13.23 4.32
C TYR A 141 3.93 13.82 4.20
N LYS A 142 4.91 13.01 3.78
CA LYS A 142 6.29 13.45 3.59
C LYS A 142 6.44 14.52 2.53
N THR A 143 5.70 14.43 1.42
CA THR A 143 5.85 15.34 0.29
C THR A 143 4.99 16.59 0.40
N GLN A 144 3.85 16.53 1.08
CA GLN A 144 2.92 17.62 1.24
C GLN A 144 2.99 18.30 2.62
N GLY A 145 3.67 17.70 3.60
CA GLY A 145 3.73 18.16 4.99
C GLY A 145 2.42 17.96 5.77
N THR A 146 1.36 17.50 5.11
CA THR A 146 0.04 17.27 5.67
C THR A 146 -0.70 16.18 4.90
N LEU A 147 -1.75 15.62 5.50
CA LEU A 147 -2.77 14.83 4.80
C LEU A 147 -4.09 15.60 4.63
N GLU A 148 -4.22 16.77 5.28
CA GLU A 148 -5.46 17.52 5.34
C GLU A 148 -5.73 18.32 4.06
N ASN A 149 -7.00 18.29 3.61
CA ASN A 149 -7.54 19.13 2.55
C ASN A 149 -6.81 19.04 1.19
N LEU A 150 -6.22 17.91 0.88
CA LEU A 150 -5.47 17.69 -0.37
C LEU A 150 -6.41 17.39 -1.54
N ASN A 151 -6.02 17.83 -2.73
CA ASN A 151 -6.61 17.44 -4.01
C ASN A 151 -5.85 16.22 -4.55
N ILE A 152 -6.49 15.05 -4.49
CA ILE A 152 -5.89 13.77 -4.89
C ILE A 152 -6.55 13.29 -6.16
N TYR A 153 -5.77 13.21 -7.22
CA TYR A 153 -6.21 12.77 -8.55
C TYR A 153 -5.87 11.30 -8.73
N LEU A 154 -6.89 10.46 -8.86
CA LEU A 154 -6.77 9.03 -9.07
C LEU A 154 -7.04 8.75 -10.56
N VAL A 155 -6.04 8.20 -11.26
CA VAL A 155 -6.06 8.08 -12.72
C VAL A 155 -5.87 6.64 -13.17
N GLY A 156 -6.70 6.16 -14.07
CA GLY A 156 -6.56 4.88 -14.77
C GLY A 156 -7.59 3.83 -14.37
N ASP A 157 -7.17 2.70 -13.80
CA ASP A 157 -8.06 1.63 -13.37
C ASP A 157 -8.57 1.88 -11.96
N LEU A 158 -9.72 2.53 -11.85
CA LEU A 158 -10.36 2.81 -10.56
C LEU A 158 -11.36 1.71 -10.16
N LYS A 159 -11.73 0.83 -11.10
CA LYS A 159 -12.68 -0.25 -10.86
C LYS A 159 -12.06 -1.41 -10.09
N TYR A 160 -10.87 -1.85 -10.49
CA TYR A 160 -10.16 -2.98 -9.89
C TYR A 160 -8.97 -2.55 -9.02
N GLY A 161 -8.78 -1.23 -8.87
CA GLY A 161 -7.66 -0.63 -8.19
C GLY A 161 -7.76 -0.68 -6.66
N ARG A 162 -7.54 -1.84 -6.03
CA ARG A 162 -7.60 -1.99 -4.55
C ARG A 162 -6.76 -0.96 -3.76
N THR A 163 -5.70 -0.43 -4.37
CA THR A 163 -4.84 0.59 -3.72
C THR A 163 -5.57 1.92 -3.60
N VAL A 164 -6.28 2.34 -4.65
CA VAL A 164 -7.09 3.57 -4.61
C VAL A 164 -8.29 3.42 -3.68
N HIS A 165 -8.91 2.25 -3.62
CA HIS A 165 -10.01 1.96 -2.68
C HIS A 165 -9.54 2.06 -1.24
N SER A 166 -8.40 1.44 -0.90
CA SER A 166 -7.80 1.56 0.43
C SER A 166 -7.41 3.00 0.76
N LEU A 167 -6.90 3.76 -0.22
CA LEU A 167 -6.53 5.16 -0.02
C LEU A 167 -7.76 6.04 0.27
N ILE A 168 -8.86 5.87 -0.48
CA ILE A 168 -10.12 6.57 -0.22
C ILE A 168 -10.59 6.29 1.22
N THR A 169 -10.57 5.03 1.63
CA THR A 169 -11.00 4.60 2.96
C THR A 169 -10.17 5.26 4.07
N ALA A 170 -8.85 5.28 3.93
CA ALA A 170 -7.95 5.85 4.93
C ALA A 170 -8.03 7.38 4.99
N MET A 171 -8.16 8.03 3.84
CA MET A 171 -8.20 9.49 3.74
C MET A 171 -9.50 10.12 4.25
N ARG A 172 -10.52 9.33 4.61
CA ARG A 172 -11.78 9.83 5.21
C ARG A 172 -11.57 10.73 6.43
N HIS A 173 -10.45 10.55 7.12
CA HIS A 173 -10.10 11.30 8.32
C HIS A 173 -9.49 12.69 8.04
N PHE A 174 -9.18 13.00 6.77
CA PHE A 174 -8.32 14.12 6.40
C PHE A 174 -8.97 15.11 5.42
N ASN A 175 -10.30 15.02 5.23
CA ASN A 175 -11.08 15.94 4.38
C ASN A 175 -10.48 16.19 2.98
N PRO A 176 -10.11 15.16 2.20
CA PRO A 176 -9.58 15.32 0.85
C PRO A 176 -10.67 15.73 -0.13
N THR A 177 -10.26 16.22 -1.30
CA THR A 177 -11.08 16.23 -2.51
C THR A 177 -10.49 15.24 -3.50
N PHE A 178 -11.23 14.20 -3.84
CA PHE A 178 -10.80 13.23 -4.84
C PHE A 178 -11.24 13.67 -6.24
N HIS A 179 -10.36 13.47 -7.22
CA HIS A 179 -10.65 13.61 -8.63
C HIS A 179 -10.48 12.26 -9.31
N PHE A 180 -11.57 11.70 -9.82
CA PHE A 180 -11.59 10.40 -10.48
C PHE A 180 -11.45 10.59 -11.98
N ILE A 181 -10.38 10.08 -12.57
CA ILE A 181 -10.08 10.17 -14.00
C ILE A 181 -9.96 8.74 -14.53
N ALA A 182 -11.00 8.25 -15.15
CA ALA A 182 -11.06 6.89 -15.67
C ALA A 182 -12.00 6.80 -16.86
N PRO A 183 -11.75 5.90 -17.84
CA PRO A 183 -12.74 5.57 -18.86
C PRO A 183 -13.96 4.90 -18.19
N LYS A 184 -15.11 4.95 -18.84
CA LYS A 184 -16.37 4.44 -18.28
C LYS A 184 -16.29 2.99 -17.79
N GLU A 185 -15.56 2.16 -18.52
CA GLU A 185 -15.35 0.74 -18.22
C GLU A 185 -14.55 0.50 -16.93
N LEU A 186 -13.71 1.48 -16.54
CA LEU A 186 -12.82 1.44 -15.40
C LEU A 186 -13.14 2.50 -14.35
N ALA A 187 -14.32 3.12 -14.43
CA ALA A 187 -14.77 4.14 -13.51
C ALA A 187 -14.83 3.62 -12.06
N MET A 188 -14.72 4.53 -11.11
CA MET A 188 -14.87 4.23 -9.68
C MET A 188 -16.22 3.57 -9.42
N PRO A 189 -16.26 2.39 -8.76
CA PRO A 189 -17.50 1.71 -8.41
C PRO A 189 -18.43 2.57 -7.56
N GLU A 190 -19.75 2.41 -7.75
CA GLU A 190 -20.74 3.18 -7.02
C GLU A 190 -20.66 3.03 -5.50
N GLU A 191 -20.23 1.88 -5.02
CA GLU A 191 -20.02 1.63 -3.59
C GLU A 191 -19.01 2.62 -2.95
N TYR A 192 -17.92 2.95 -3.66
CA TYR A 192 -16.93 3.93 -3.17
C TYR A 192 -17.40 5.37 -3.33
N LYS A 193 -18.22 5.67 -4.33
CA LYS A 193 -18.89 6.97 -4.46
C LYS A 193 -19.91 7.18 -3.33
N LEU A 194 -20.65 6.13 -2.98
CA LEU A 194 -21.56 6.13 -1.84
C LEU A 194 -20.78 6.29 -0.53
N TYR A 195 -19.69 5.54 -0.37
CA TYR A 195 -18.78 5.70 0.77
C TYR A 195 -18.28 7.14 0.92
N CYS A 196 -17.89 7.79 -0.16
CA CYS A 196 -17.49 9.20 -0.12
C CYS A 196 -18.63 10.09 0.37
N LYS A 197 -19.86 9.89 -0.11
CA LYS A 197 -21.04 10.65 0.31
C LYS A 197 -21.35 10.46 1.80
N GLU A 198 -21.33 9.22 2.29
CA GLU A 198 -21.59 8.87 3.69
C GLU A 198 -20.56 9.48 4.66
N HIS A 199 -19.31 9.63 4.20
CA HIS A 199 -18.22 10.18 5.00
C HIS A 199 -17.93 11.67 4.70
N ASN A 200 -18.80 12.35 3.93
CA ASN A 200 -18.66 13.76 3.53
C ASN A 200 -17.34 14.05 2.78
N ILE A 201 -16.80 13.07 2.04
CA ILE A 201 -15.63 13.23 1.19
C ILE A 201 -16.08 13.81 -0.15
N LYS A 202 -15.47 14.92 -0.54
CA LYS A 202 -15.74 15.55 -1.84
C LYS A 202 -15.09 14.75 -2.97
N TYR A 203 -15.80 14.58 -4.09
CA TYR A 203 -15.20 14.03 -5.29
C TYR A 203 -15.76 14.68 -6.56
N VAL A 204 -14.96 14.67 -7.60
CA VAL A 204 -15.27 15.14 -8.96
C VAL A 204 -14.86 14.05 -9.95
N GLU A 205 -15.70 13.76 -10.94
CA GLU A 205 -15.37 12.83 -12.03
C GLU A 205 -14.97 13.62 -13.27
N HIS A 206 -13.92 13.15 -13.96
CA HIS A 206 -13.41 13.72 -15.19
C HIS A 206 -13.36 12.65 -16.28
N GLU A 207 -13.73 13.01 -17.50
CA GLU A 207 -13.58 12.15 -18.69
C GLU A 207 -12.23 12.39 -19.38
N ASP A 208 -11.72 13.63 -19.30
CA ASP A 208 -10.45 14.04 -19.91
C ASP A 208 -9.27 13.89 -18.97
N PHE A 209 -8.11 13.58 -19.56
CA PHE A 209 -6.83 13.56 -18.90
C PHE A 209 -5.84 14.44 -19.66
N ASN A 210 -5.67 15.67 -19.22
CA ASN A 210 -4.81 16.67 -19.85
C ASN A 210 -4.24 17.64 -18.81
N GLU A 211 -3.37 18.56 -19.24
CA GLU A 211 -2.66 19.51 -18.37
C GLU A 211 -3.59 20.45 -17.59
N ASP A 212 -4.75 20.80 -18.15
CA ASP A 212 -5.71 21.68 -17.46
C ASP A 212 -6.43 20.96 -16.32
N VAL A 213 -6.79 19.70 -16.55
CA VAL A 213 -7.47 18.87 -15.55
C VAL A 213 -6.53 18.63 -14.34
N ILE A 214 -5.27 18.29 -14.59
CA ILE A 214 -4.32 17.92 -13.52
C ILE A 214 -3.65 19.12 -12.84
N ALA A 215 -3.82 20.36 -13.37
CA ALA A 215 -3.19 21.57 -12.82
C ALA A 215 -3.50 21.82 -11.34
N GLY A 216 -4.65 21.36 -10.84
CA GLY A 216 -5.07 21.50 -9.45
C GLY A 216 -4.54 20.42 -8.49
N ALA A 217 -3.84 19.40 -8.99
CA ALA A 217 -3.43 18.25 -8.19
C ALA A 217 -2.34 18.60 -7.15
N ASP A 218 -2.48 18.07 -5.94
CA ASP A 218 -1.40 17.97 -4.96
C ASP A 218 -0.73 16.59 -5.10
N ILE A 219 -1.55 15.56 -5.35
CA ILE A 219 -1.11 14.20 -5.67
C ILE A 219 -1.77 13.74 -6.95
N LEU A 220 -0.97 13.26 -7.89
CA LEU A 220 -1.38 12.57 -9.11
C LEU A 220 -1.05 11.07 -8.94
N TYR A 221 -2.05 10.27 -8.58
CA TYR A 221 -1.90 8.85 -8.32
C TYR A 221 -2.31 8.06 -9.56
N MET A 222 -1.30 7.58 -10.30
CA MET A 222 -1.49 6.78 -11.51
C MET A 222 -1.69 5.31 -11.17
N THR A 223 -2.54 4.62 -11.91
CA THR A 223 -2.77 3.18 -11.77
C THR A 223 -2.63 2.47 -13.11
N ARG A 224 -2.12 1.26 -13.06
CA ARG A 224 -2.02 0.37 -14.22
C ARG A 224 -3.37 -0.28 -14.52
N VAL A 225 -3.74 -0.37 -15.78
CA VAL A 225 -4.87 -1.22 -16.21
C VAL A 225 -4.46 -2.69 -16.04
N GLN A 226 -5.19 -3.43 -15.21
CA GLN A 226 -4.83 -4.78 -14.77
C GLN A 226 -5.40 -5.82 -15.75
N LYS A 227 -4.60 -6.23 -16.76
CA LYS A 227 -5.00 -7.23 -17.78
C LYS A 227 -5.59 -8.50 -17.15
N GLU A 228 -5.03 -8.94 -16.04
CA GLU A 228 -5.40 -10.13 -15.30
C GLU A 228 -6.82 -10.10 -14.68
N ARG A 229 -7.47 -8.94 -14.70
CA ARG A 229 -8.83 -8.73 -14.19
C ARG A 229 -9.92 -8.74 -15.27
N PHE A 230 -9.52 -8.73 -16.55
CA PHE A 230 -10.47 -8.75 -17.66
C PHE A 230 -10.78 -10.17 -18.08
N SER A 231 -12.06 -10.49 -18.17
CA SER A 231 -12.55 -11.73 -18.79
C SER A 231 -12.51 -11.66 -20.33
N ASP A 232 -12.66 -10.47 -20.90
CA ASP A 232 -12.56 -10.19 -22.33
C ASP A 232 -11.27 -9.38 -22.64
N LEU A 233 -10.38 -9.98 -23.41
CA LEU A 233 -9.15 -9.33 -23.85
C LEU A 233 -9.39 -8.17 -24.81
N MET A 234 -10.49 -8.15 -25.55
CA MET A 234 -10.83 -7.03 -26.44
C MET A 234 -11.23 -5.79 -25.64
N GLU A 235 -11.90 -5.95 -24.51
CA GLU A 235 -12.19 -4.86 -23.58
C GLU A 235 -10.90 -4.25 -23.02
N TYR A 236 -9.96 -5.10 -22.58
CA TYR A 236 -8.64 -4.66 -22.13
C TYR A 236 -7.90 -3.87 -23.23
N GLU A 237 -7.87 -4.38 -24.47
CA GLU A 237 -7.17 -3.71 -25.59
C GLU A 237 -7.72 -2.30 -25.89
N ARG A 238 -9.00 -2.04 -25.62
CA ARG A 238 -9.63 -0.71 -25.80
C ARG A 238 -9.17 0.30 -24.76
N VAL A 239 -8.89 -0.14 -23.51
CA VAL A 239 -8.67 0.76 -22.38
C VAL A 239 -7.20 0.81 -21.92
N LYS A 240 -6.36 -0.14 -22.31
CA LYS A 240 -4.96 -0.27 -21.81
C LYS A 240 -4.08 0.97 -22.01
N ASN A 241 -4.39 1.81 -23.01
CA ASN A 241 -3.61 2.98 -23.39
C ASN A 241 -4.43 4.28 -23.36
N VAL A 242 -5.58 4.30 -22.71
CA VAL A 242 -6.47 5.47 -22.72
C VAL A 242 -5.81 6.66 -22.02
N TYR A 243 -5.10 6.41 -20.92
CA TYR A 243 -4.40 7.46 -20.20
C TYR A 243 -2.91 7.13 -20.08
N ILE A 244 -2.09 7.94 -20.74
CA ILE A 244 -0.63 7.88 -20.66
C ILE A 244 -0.14 9.25 -20.21
N LEU A 245 0.43 9.31 -19.01
CA LEU A 245 1.04 10.53 -18.51
C LEU A 245 2.37 10.78 -19.27
N LYS A 246 2.50 11.96 -19.86
CA LYS A 246 3.70 12.45 -20.54
C LYS A 246 4.23 13.71 -19.86
N ARG A 247 5.49 13.99 -20.04
CA ARG A 247 6.14 15.14 -19.43
C ARG A 247 5.54 16.49 -19.83
N ASP A 248 5.10 16.64 -21.08
CA ASP A 248 4.48 17.86 -21.60
C ASP A 248 3.17 18.21 -20.88
N MET A 249 2.45 17.21 -20.36
CA MET A 249 1.23 17.42 -19.58
C MET A 249 1.48 18.05 -18.21
N LEU A 250 2.73 18.09 -17.75
CA LEU A 250 3.09 18.62 -16.41
C LEU A 250 3.36 20.13 -16.44
N CYS A 251 3.24 20.80 -17.60
CA CYS A 251 3.59 22.23 -17.77
C CYS A 251 2.77 23.20 -16.89
N LYS A 252 1.57 22.79 -16.43
CA LYS A 252 0.70 23.55 -15.53
C LYS A 252 0.62 22.96 -14.12
N ALA A 253 1.40 21.92 -13.82
CA ALA A 253 1.37 21.27 -12.52
C ALA A 253 1.86 22.20 -11.41
N LYS A 254 1.29 22.06 -10.21
CA LYS A 254 1.80 22.76 -9.02
C LYS A 254 3.22 22.29 -8.71
N GLU A 255 4.08 23.20 -8.26
CA GLU A 255 5.47 22.90 -7.89
C GLU A 255 5.59 21.76 -6.86
N ASN A 256 4.66 21.71 -5.91
CA ASN A 256 4.62 20.69 -4.86
C ASN A 256 3.94 19.38 -5.29
N MET A 257 3.29 19.33 -6.46
CA MET A 257 2.60 18.11 -6.92
C MET A 257 3.57 16.93 -6.95
N LYS A 258 3.10 15.74 -6.57
CA LYS A 258 3.85 14.50 -6.73
C LYS A 258 3.07 13.43 -7.48
N ILE A 259 3.77 12.78 -8.40
CA ILE A 259 3.26 11.65 -9.18
C ILE A 259 3.57 10.37 -8.41
N MET A 260 2.54 9.62 -8.05
CA MET A 260 2.62 8.37 -7.33
C MET A 260 2.08 7.22 -8.17
N HIS A 261 2.56 6.01 -7.90
CA HIS A 261 2.15 4.78 -8.58
C HIS A 261 2.46 3.56 -7.70
N PRO A 262 1.54 2.62 -7.51
CA PRO A 262 1.78 1.44 -6.64
C PRO A 262 2.73 0.42 -7.27
N LEU A 263 3.10 0.60 -8.53
CA LEU A 263 3.95 -0.30 -9.33
C LEU A 263 3.43 -1.76 -9.42
N PRO A 264 3.73 -2.52 -10.48
CA PRO A 264 4.58 -2.13 -11.61
C PRO A 264 3.85 -1.19 -12.57
N ARG A 265 4.55 -0.23 -13.15
CA ARG A 265 4.05 0.48 -14.32
C ARG A 265 4.38 -0.31 -15.60
N VAL A 266 3.59 -0.10 -16.64
CA VAL A 266 3.83 -0.65 -17.97
C VAL A 266 4.02 0.51 -18.97
N ASN A 267 2.94 1.20 -19.35
CA ASN A 267 2.94 2.28 -20.33
C ASN A 267 2.13 3.51 -19.89
N GLU A 268 1.46 3.44 -18.76
CA GLU A 268 0.61 4.53 -18.22
C GLU A 268 1.38 5.75 -17.72
N ILE A 269 2.69 5.62 -17.53
CA ILE A 269 3.62 6.74 -17.32
C ILE A 269 4.75 6.58 -18.33
N ALA A 270 4.90 7.55 -19.23
CA ALA A 270 5.98 7.58 -20.20
C ALA A 270 7.35 7.74 -19.54
N TYR A 271 8.40 7.21 -20.16
CA TYR A 271 9.75 7.26 -19.58
C TYR A 271 10.34 8.66 -19.48
N ASP A 272 9.84 9.62 -20.26
CA ASP A 272 10.26 11.03 -20.20
C ASP A 272 9.85 11.73 -18.89
N VAL A 273 8.92 11.12 -18.13
CA VAL A 273 8.49 11.62 -16.81
C VAL A 273 9.49 11.22 -15.70
N ASP A 274 10.34 10.21 -15.91
CA ASP A 274 11.23 9.69 -14.87
C ASP A 274 12.22 10.73 -14.31
N ASP A 275 12.68 11.65 -15.15
CA ASP A 275 13.60 12.73 -14.78
C ASP A 275 12.87 14.03 -14.36
N ASP A 276 11.54 14.01 -14.28
CA ASP A 276 10.76 15.16 -13.85
C ASP A 276 10.74 15.26 -12.31
N PRO A 277 10.89 16.47 -11.73
CA PRO A 277 10.90 16.66 -10.27
C PRO A 277 9.59 16.25 -9.56
N HIS A 278 8.50 16.09 -10.32
CA HIS A 278 7.23 15.60 -9.80
C HIS A 278 7.20 14.07 -9.67
N ALA A 279 8.05 13.32 -10.38
CA ALA A 279 8.11 11.86 -10.31
C ALA A 279 8.54 11.40 -8.91
N TYR A 280 7.67 10.63 -8.22
CA TYR A 280 7.94 10.19 -6.84
C TYR A 280 7.71 8.69 -6.62
N TYR A 281 7.24 7.96 -7.60
CA TYR A 281 6.83 6.55 -7.47
C TYR A 281 7.97 5.59 -7.09
N ILE A 282 9.23 5.92 -7.36
CA ILE A 282 10.37 5.10 -6.91
C ILE A 282 10.66 5.37 -5.42
N GLN A 283 10.68 6.63 -5.02
CA GLN A 283 10.82 7.04 -3.61
C GLN A 283 9.62 6.56 -2.77
N GLN A 284 8.40 6.61 -3.34
CA GLN A 284 7.21 6.00 -2.74
C GLN A 284 7.44 4.52 -2.43
N ALA A 285 7.98 3.75 -3.36
CA ALA A 285 8.28 2.34 -3.14
C ALA A 285 9.32 2.13 -2.02
N GLN A 286 10.34 3.00 -1.93
CA GLN A 286 11.33 3.00 -0.85
C GLN A 286 10.69 3.31 0.51
N ASN A 287 9.77 4.26 0.58
CA ASN A 287 9.03 4.59 1.80
C ASN A 287 8.27 3.40 2.37
N GLY A 288 7.99 2.40 1.52
CA GLY A 288 7.43 1.12 1.94
C GLY A 288 8.29 0.36 2.95
N LEU A 289 9.61 0.57 2.99
CA LEU A 289 10.48 -0.04 3.99
C LEU A 289 10.14 0.51 5.38
N TYR A 290 10.11 1.82 5.52
CA TYR A 290 9.85 2.51 6.79
C TYR A 290 8.44 2.25 7.32
N ALA A 291 7.44 2.26 6.42
CA ALA A 291 6.07 1.90 6.77
C ALA A 291 5.96 0.45 7.28
N ARG A 292 6.70 -0.50 6.70
CA ARG A 292 6.70 -1.91 7.11
C ARG A 292 7.46 -2.14 8.42
N GLU A 293 8.53 -1.39 8.66
CA GLU A 293 9.22 -1.36 9.96
C GLU A 293 8.25 -0.90 11.06
N ALA A 294 7.49 0.18 10.83
CA ALA A 294 6.47 0.66 11.75
C ALA A 294 5.35 -0.37 11.98
N ILE A 295 4.89 -1.07 10.93
CA ILE A 295 3.89 -2.14 11.05
C ILE A 295 4.41 -3.27 11.93
N PHE A 296 5.64 -3.76 11.73
CA PHE A 296 6.19 -4.83 12.54
C PHE A 296 6.35 -4.44 14.01
N CYS A 297 6.86 -3.24 14.28
CA CYS A 297 6.96 -2.71 15.63
C CYS A 297 5.58 -2.61 16.30
N HIS A 298 4.60 -2.06 15.60
CA HIS A 298 3.23 -2.02 16.10
C HIS A 298 2.68 -3.40 16.43
N CYS A 299 2.82 -4.37 15.51
CA CYS A 299 2.31 -5.74 15.70
C CYS A 299 2.95 -6.45 16.89
N LEU A 300 4.20 -6.14 17.19
CA LEU A 300 4.98 -6.74 18.28
C LEU A 300 4.98 -5.89 19.57
N GLY A 301 4.14 -4.84 19.64
CA GLY A 301 3.93 -4.05 20.84
C GLY A 301 5.11 -3.10 21.18
N ILE A 302 5.95 -2.78 20.19
CA ILE A 302 7.02 -1.78 20.33
C ILE A 302 6.41 -0.41 20.08
N SER A 303 6.54 0.48 21.06
CA SER A 303 5.98 1.82 21.00
C SER A 303 6.86 2.80 20.22
N LEU A 304 6.26 3.94 19.84
CA LEU A 304 7.02 5.04 19.24
C LEU A 304 8.11 5.57 20.19
N ASP A 305 7.84 5.57 21.50
CA ASP A 305 8.83 5.99 22.50
C ASP A 305 10.00 5.00 22.58
N ASP A 306 9.73 3.69 22.45
CA ASP A 306 10.79 2.69 22.35
C ASP A 306 11.66 2.93 21.11
N VAL A 307 11.04 3.25 19.97
CA VAL A 307 11.75 3.55 18.73
C VAL A 307 12.61 4.83 18.85
N LYS A 308 12.08 5.90 19.46
CA LYS A 308 12.79 7.16 19.66
C LYS A 308 13.95 7.04 20.65
N ASN A 309 13.82 6.19 21.66
CA ASN A 309 14.82 5.98 22.70
C ASN A 309 15.78 4.82 22.39
N ASP A 310 15.61 4.15 21.27
CA ASP A 310 16.45 3.03 20.87
C ASP A 310 17.90 3.48 20.64
N LYS A 311 18.83 2.73 21.27
CA LYS A 311 20.27 2.95 21.17
C LYS A 311 20.97 1.92 20.29
N THR A 312 20.22 1.01 19.68
CA THR A 312 20.76 -0.09 18.86
C THR A 312 20.93 0.31 17.38
N ILE A 313 21.03 1.62 17.11
CA ILE A 313 21.24 2.14 15.76
C ILE A 313 22.56 1.63 15.21
N ILE A 314 22.52 1.03 14.03
CA ILE A 314 23.69 0.55 13.30
C ILE A 314 23.94 1.54 12.15
N GLU A 315 25.12 2.16 12.13
CA GLU A 315 25.57 3.06 11.07
C GLU A 315 25.84 2.34 9.73
#